data_82aa3015e7f42934a4e2f8edc31e3a61
#
_entry.id   82aa3015e7f42934a4e2f8edc31e3a61
#
_cell.length_a   1.000
_cell.length_b   1.000
_cell.length_c   1.000
_cell.angle_alpha   90.00
_cell.angle_beta   90.00
_cell.angle_gamma   90.00
#
_symmetry.space_group_name_H-M   'P 1'
#
loop_
_entity.id
_entity.type
_entity.pdbx_description
1 polymer ?
#
loop_
_entity_poly.entity_id
_entity_poly.type
_entity_poly.pdbx_seq_one_letter_code
_entity_poly.pdbx_strand_id
1 'polypeptide(L)'
;MLNHYHYLDSKWKGKRALTFSRYAGPGSHRYPVGFSGDTFITWESLKFQPYFTANASNIGFGWWSHDIGGHMFGYRDDELTARWVQLGVFSPMNRLHSTDNPFNGKEPWKYNQIVETVMKNFLKLRHKLVPYLYTMNRRASRAGLPLVQPMYYLEPEREETYEVPNNYYFGTEMMVSPITDKLDPVTGLAGAKTWIPQGIWYDFFNGRAYKGGRKVDLWRDIYEMPVLVREGSIIPLKDMDCLLYTSDAADD
;
A
#
# COMPACT_ATOMS: atom_id res chain seq x y z
N MET A 1 -7.58 -16.21 -20.71
CA MET A 1 -8.21 -17.56 -20.70
C MET A 1 -8.04 -18.25 -19.35
N LEU A 2 -6.84 -18.51 -18.84
CA LEU A 2 -6.64 -19.20 -17.54
C LEU A 2 -7.38 -18.53 -16.38
N ASN A 3 -7.21 -17.23 -16.17
CA ASN A 3 -7.90 -16.50 -15.09
C ASN A 3 -9.43 -16.63 -15.17
N HIS A 4 -9.99 -16.72 -16.37
CA HIS A 4 -11.43 -16.91 -16.56
C HIS A 4 -11.90 -18.26 -16.03
N TYR A 5 -11.22 -19.35 -16.40
CA TYR A 5 -11.58 -20.67 -15.92
C TYR A 5 -11.39 -20.83 -14.41
N HIS A 6 -10.26 -20.37 -13.87
CA HIS A 6 -10.03 -20.38 -12.42
C HIS A 6 -11.07 -19.56 -11.66
N TYR A 7 -11.48 -18.40 -12.22
CA TYR A 7 -12.51 -17.60 -11.62
C TYR A 7 -13.89 -18.31 -11.60
N LEU A 8 -14.24 -18.98 -12.69
CA LEU A 8 -15.50 -19.75 -12.75
C LEU A 8 -15.47 -20.93 -11.78
N ASP A 9 -14.37 -21.65 -11.72
CA ASP A 9 -14.16 -22.77 -10.80
C ASP A 9 -14.24 -22.34 -9.33
N SER A 10 -13.75 -21.16 -9.00
CA SER A 10 -13.81 -20.63 -7.63
C SER A 10 -15.21 -20.27 -7.15
N LYS A 11 -16.23 -20.24 -8.04
CA LYS A 11 -17.65 -20.04 -7.71
C LYS A 11 -18.32 -21.24 -7.05
N TRP A 12 -17.62 -21.97 -6.24
CA TRP A 12 -18.14 -23.15 -5.62
C TRP A 12 -19.26 -22.88 -4.62
N LYS A 13 -20.36 -23.63 -4.70
CA LYS A 13 -21.54 -23.48 -3.83
C LYS A 13 -22.14 -22.08 -3.72
N GLY A 14 -22.15 -21.31 -4.82
CA GLY A 14 -22.74 -19.97 -4.85
C GLY A 14 -21.91 -18.87 -4.19
N LYS A 15 -20.70 -19.19 -3.71
CA LYS A 15 -19.78 -18.17 -3.15
C LYS A 15 -19.26 -17.23 -4.22
N ARG A 16 -18.82 -16.04 -3.81
CA ARG A 16 -18.17 -15.09 -4.69
C ARG A 16 -16.84 -15.65 -5.19
N ALA A 17 -16.63 -15.58 -6.49
CA ALA A 17 -15.39 -16.01 -7.11
C ALA A 17 -14.24 -15.06 -6.78
N LEU A 18 -13.04 -15.64 -6.60
CA LEU A 18 -11.80 -14.91 -6.36
C LEU A 18 -10.68 -15.60 -7.14
N THR A 19 -9.84 -14.82 -7.79
CA THR A 19 -8.61 -15.31 -8.43
C THR A 19 -7.44 -14.43 -8.02
N PHE A 20 -6.36 -15.04 -7.60
CA PHE A 20 -5.08 -14.39 -7.33
C PHE A 20 -4.08 -14.80 -8.40
N SER A 21 -3.69 -13.86 -9.27
CA SER A 21 -2.89 -14.17 -10.46
C SER A 21 -1.86 -13.07 -10.76
N ARG A 22 -0.65 -13.50 -11.13
CA ARG A 22 0.42 -12.61 -11.61
C ARG A 22 0.29 -12.22 -13.09
N TYR A 23 -0.54 -12.91 -13.84
CA TYR A 23 -0.71 -12.67 -15.27
C TYR A 23 -1.84 -11.68 -15.51
N ALA A 24 -1.49 -10.54 -16.10
CA ALA A 24 -2.38 -9.41 -16.25
C ALA A 24 -2.30 -8.82 -17.67
N GLY A 25 -3.36 -8.11 -18.04
CA GLY A 25 -3.49 -7.35 -19.26
C GLY A 25 -4.87 -6.71 -19.34
N PRO A 26 -5.22 -6.00 -20.41
CA PRO A 26 -6.53 -5.42 -20.59
C PRO A 26 -7.65 -6.45 -20.38
N GLY A 27 -8.62 -6.12 -19.52
CA GLY A 27 -9.72 -7.01 -19.17
C GLY A 27 -9.47 -7.94 -17.96
N SER A 28 -8.24 -8.02 -17.43
CA SER A 28 -7.92 -8.87 -16.28
C SER A 28 -8.55 -8.39 -14.97
N HIS A 29 -8.96 -7.13 -14.88
CA HIS A 29 -9.72 -6.57 -13.75
C HIS A 29 -11.02 -7.32 -13.42
N ARG A 30 -11.55 -8.12 -14.37
CA ARG A 30 -12.70 -9.00 -14.15
C ARG A 30 -12.41 -10.15 -13.18
N TYR A 31 -11.13 -10.43 -12.94
CA TYR A 31 -10.65 -11.57 -12.16
C TYR A 31 -9.69 -11.07 -11.07
N PRO A 32 -10.22 -10.46 -10.02
CA PRO A 32 -9.38 -9.99 -8.94
C PRO A 32 -8.81 -11.18 -8.13
N VAL A 33 -7.61 -11.12 -7.69
CA VAL A 33 -6.67 -10.04 -7.42
C VAL A 33 -5.45 -10.14 -8.34
N GLY A 34 -4.82 -8.99 -8.68
CA GLY A 34 -3.56 -8.96 -9.40
C GLY A 34 -2.35 -9.10 -8.48
N PHE A 35 -1.23 -9.57 -9.02
CA PHE A 35 0.01 -9.82 -8.29
C PHE A 35 1.24 -9.42 -9.09
N SER A 36 2.20 -8.72 -8.45
CA SER A 36 3.43 -8.23 -9.10
C SER A 36 4.40 -9.34 -9.52
N GLY A 37 4.22 -10.55 -9.01
CA GLY A 37 5.19 -11.64 -9.16
C GLY A 37 6.26 -11.62 -8.08
N ASP A 38 7.14 -12.61 -8.12
CA ASP A 38 8.21 -12.80 -7.16
C ASP A 38 9.24 -11.65 -7.26
N THR A 39 9.57 -11.04 -6.15
CA THR A 39 10.37 -9.82 -6.08
C THR A 39 11.66 -10.09 -5.33
N PHE A 40 12.78 -9.51 -5.78
CA PHE A 40 14.03 -9.60 -5.06
C PHE A 40 13.99 -8.75 -3.78
N ILE A 41 14.71 -9.20 -2.74
CA ILE A 41 14.85 -8.47 -1.47
C ILE A 41 15.93 -7.40 -1.67
N THR A 42 15.58 -6.30 -2.31
CA THR A 42 16.49 -5.18 -2.58
C THR A 42 15.79 -3.83 -2.50
N TRP A 43 16.55 -2.77 -2.30
CA TRP A 43 16.04 -1.39 -2.30
C TRP A 43 15.50 -0.97 -3.65
N GLU A 44 16.11 -1.43 -4.75
CA GLU A 44 15.64 -1.17 -6.11
C GLU A 44 14.26 -1.78 -6.34
N SER A 45 14.05 -2.99 -5.85
CA SER A 45 12.74 -3.64 -5.90
C SER A 45 11.70 -2.87 -5.09
N LEU A 46 12.03 -2.44 -3.86
CA LEU A 46 11.14 -1.59 -3.06
C LEU A 46 10.82 -0.29 -3.79
N LYS A 47 11.81 0.37 -4.39
CA LYS A 47 11.65 1.65 -5.08
C LYS A 47 10.69 1.56 -6.27
N PHE A 48 10.63 0.40 -6.91
CA PHE A 48 9.73 0.15 -8.03
C PHE A 48 8.28 -0.14 -7.60
N GLN A 49 8.05 -0.67 -6.40
CA GLN A 49 6.72 -1.15 -5.99
C GLN A 49 5.63 -0.06 -5.90
N PRO A 50 5.86 1.14 -5.36
CA PRO A 50 4.83 2.18 -5.32
C PRO A 50 4.36 2.57 -6.73
N TYR A 51 5.31 2.83 -7.63
CA TYR A 51 5.05 3.13 -9.03
C TYR A 51 4.26 2.01 -9.71
N PHE A 52 4.69 0.76 -9.56
CA PHE A 52 4.03 -0.40 -10.18
C PHE A 52 2.61 -0.60 -9.62
N THR A 53 2.43 -0.48 -8.30
CA THR A 53 1.12 -0.58 -7.65
C THR A 53 0.16 0.50 -8.15
N ALA A 54 0.62 1.75 -8.26
CA ALA A 54 -0.21 2.84 -8.75
C ALA A 54 -0.59 2.64 -10.23
N ASN A 55 0.36 2.23 -11.06
CA ASN A 55 0.11 2.01 -12.49
C ASN A 55 -0.75 0.77 -12.80
N ALA A 56 -0.83 -0.23 -11.90
CA ALA A 56 -1.75 -1.35 -12.06
C ALA A 56 -3.21 -0.87 -12.17
N SER A 57 -3.53 0.25 -11.56
CA SER A 57 -4.85 0.90 -11.66
C SER A 57 -5.21 1.36 -13.07
N ASN A 58 -4.23 1.69 -13.93
CA ASN A 58 -4.45 2.11 -15.32
C ASN A 58 -5.10 1.02 -16.19
N ILE A 59 -4.92 -0.25 -15.82
CA ILE A 59 -5.55 -1.39 -16.50
C ILE A 59 -6.70 -1.99 -15.68
N GLY A 60 -7.18 -1.27 -14.66
CA GLY A 60 -8.29 -1.66 -13.82
C GLY A 60 -7.93 -2.62 -12.68
N PHE A 61 -6.64 -2.92 -12.44
CA PHE A 61 -6.20 -3.73 -11.32
C PHE A 61 -6.10 -2.91 -10.03
N GLY A 62 -7.26 -2.46 -9.53
CA GLY A 62 -7.34 -1.75 -8.24
C GLY A 62 -7.05 -2.63 -7.01
N TRP A 63 -7.18 -3.96 -7.14
CA TRP A 63 -6.80 -4.96 -6.15
C TRP A 63 -5.47 -5.59 -6.55
N TRP A 64 -4.39 -4.96 -6.10
CA TRP A 64 -3.02 -5.31 -6.44
C TRP A 64 -2.24 -5.75 -5.21
N SER A 65 -1.53 -6.87 -5.33
CA SER A 65 -0.64 -7.41 -4.31
C SER A 65 0.82 -7.33 -4.75
N HIS A 66 1.70 -7.11 -3.80
CA HIS A 66 3.14 -7.33 -3.96
C HIS A 66 3.69 -8.12 -2.77
N ASP A 67 4.88 -8.67 -2.89
CA ASP A 67 5.54 -9.40 -1.81
C ASP A 67 6.18 -8.42 -0.84
N ILE A 68 5.48 -8.13 0.26
CA ILE A 68 5.95 -7.18 1.27
C ILE A 68 7.18 -7.76 1.97
N GLY A 69 8.29 -7.02 1.85
CA GLY A 69 9.61 -7.42 2.31
C GLY A 69 10.45 -8.17 1.28
N GLY A 70 9.93 -8.33 0.04
CA GLY A 70 10.55 -9.10 -1.03
C GLY A 70 10.43 -10.62 -0.86
N HIS A 71 10.42 -11.36 -1.95
CA HIS A 71 10.13 -12.79 -1.98
C HIS A 71 11.39 -13.65 -1.86
N MET A 72 12.37 -13.43 -2.73
CA MET A 72 13.56 -14.28 -2.86
C MET A 72 14.79 -13.47 -3.25
N PHE A 73 15.95 -14.13 -3.19
CA PHE A 73 17.26 -13.56 -3.49
C PHE A 73 17.53 -12.22 -2.76
N GLY A 74 18.71 -11.65 -2.96
CA GLY A 74 19.09 -10.45 -2.25
C GLY A 74 19.62 -10.76 -0.84
N TYR A 75 19.41 -9.87 0.10
CA TYR A 75 19.96 -9.99 1.46
C TYR A 75 18.93 -9.48 2.49
N ARG A 76 19.05 -10.00 3.69
CA ARG A 76 18.26 -9.52 4.82
C ARG A 76 18.71 -8.12 5.20
N ASP A 77 17.77 -7.19 5.15
CA ASP A 77 17.95 -5.81 5.57
C ASP A 77 16.74 -5.41 6.42
N ASP A 78 17.00 -5.13 7.69
CA ASP A 78 15.96 -4.84 8.67
C ASP A 78 15.23 -3.53 8.33
N GLU A 79 15.96 -2.49 7.91
CA GLU A 79 15.38 -1.21 7.50
C GLU A 79 14.55 -1.36 6.24
N LEU A 80 15.05 -2.05 5.21
CA LEU A 80 14.33 -2.35 3.99
C LEU A 80 12.97 -3.00 4.30
N THR A 81 12.97 -3.98 5.22
CA THR A 81 11.74 -4.67 5.61
C THR A 81 10.76 -3.73 6.29
N ALA A 82 11.23 -2.87 7.21
CA ALA A 82 10.37 -1.88 7.86
C ALA A 82 9.73 -0.94 6.84
N ARG A 83 10.52 -0.38 5.91
CA ARG A 83 10.01 0.51 4.85
C ARG A 83 9.02 -0.19 3.93
N TRP A 84 9.26 -1.46 3.61
CA TRP A 84 8.34 -2.23 2.78
C TRP A 84 7.02 -2.55 3.50
N VAL A 85 7.06 -2.82 4.81
CA VAL A 85 5.83 -2.98 5.61
C VAL A 85 5.05 -1.67 5.70
N GLN A 86 5.72 -0.53 5.86
CA GLN A 86 5.09 0.79 5.83
C GLN A 86 4.34 1.01 4.52
N LEU A 87 4.98 0.78 3.38
CA LEU A 87 4.32 0.79 2.06
C LEU A 87 3.16 -0.21 1.99
N GLY A 88 3.36 -1.42 2.50
CA GLY A 88 2.37 -2.50 2.47
C GLY A 88 1.07 -2.15 3.18
N VAL A 89 1.13 -1.41 4.27
CA VAL A 89 -0.05 -0.95 5.02
C VAL A 89 -0.92 -0.02 4.17
N PHE A 90 -0.30 0.78 3.32
CA PHE A 90 -0.97 1.69 2.38
C PHE A 90 -1.00 1.14 0.93
N SER A 91 -1.03 -0.19 0.81
CA SER A 91 -1.25 -0.90 -0.45
C SER A 91 -2.64 -1.56 -0.46
N PRO A 92 -3.20 -1.92 -1.63
CA PRO A 92 -4.50 -2.57 -1.68
C PRO A 92 -4.53 -3.88 -0.91
N MET A 93 -3.53 -4.73 -1.11
CA MET A 93 -3.38 -6.01 -0.41
C MET A 93 -2.17 -5.95 0.51
N ASN A 94 -2.39 -6.22 1.80
CA ASN A 94 -1.31 -6.34 2.79
C ASN A 94 -0.98 -7.83 2.99
N ARG A 95 0.06 -8.31 2.31
CA ARG A 95 0.49 -9.70 2.34
C ARG A 95 1.99 -9.78 2.56
N LEU A 96 2.41 -10.17 3.76
CA LEU A 96 3.79 -10.55 4.04
C LEU A 96 4.05 -11.90 3.36
N HIS A 97 5.05 -11.97 2.50
CA HIS A 97 5.34 -13.18 1.74
C HIS A 97 6.84 -13.35 1.49
N SER A 98 7.28 -14.60 1.45
CA SER A 98 8.65 -14.99 1.16
C SER A 98 8.69 -16.43 0.63
N THR A 99 9.86 -16.86 0.18
CA THR A 99 10.16 -18.29 -0.02
C THR A 99 10.05 -19.06 1.32
N ASP A 100 10.08 -20.37 1.25
CA ASP A 100 10.11 -21.29 2.41
C ASP A 100 11.44 -21.25 3.19
N ASN A 101 12.42 -20.46 2.73
CA ASN A 101 13.69 -20.31 3.42
C ASN A 101 13.50 -19.64 4.80
N PRO A 102 13.89 -20.30 5.91
CA PRO A 102 13.71 -19.78 7.27
C PRO A 102 14.38 -18.41 7.52
N PHE A 103 15.42 -18.06 6.75
CA PHE A 103 16.09 -16.76 6.85
C PHE A 103 15.30 -15.61 6.21
N ASN A 104 14.32 -15.93 5.36
CA ASN A 104 13.46 -14.94 4.69
C ASN A 104 12.14 -14.69 5.41
N GLY A 105 11.94 -15.24 6.60
CA GLY A 105 10.72 -15.06 7.38
C GLY A 105 10.42 -13.60 7.65
N LYS A 106 9.12 -13.23 7.58
CA LYS A 106 8.63 -11.85 7.68
C LYS A 106 7.91 -11.55 9.00
N GLU A 107 8.01 -12.46 9.95
CA GLU A 107 7.41 -12.27 11.27
C GLU A 107 8.15 -11.16 12.04
N PRO A 108 7.44 -10.21 12.66
CA PRO A 108 8.06 -9.05 13.31
C PRO A 108 9.17 -9.41 14.31
N TRP A 109 8.99 -10.48 15.09
CA TRP A 109 9.94 -10.93 16.12
C TRP A 109 11.25 -11.54 15.57
N LYS A 110 11.38 -11.69 14.26
CA LYS A 110 12.63 -12.13 13.61
C LYS A 110 13.59 -10.99 13.32
N TYR A 111 13.18 -9.74 13.55
CA TYR A 111 13.96 -8.53 13.25
C TYR A 111 14.48 -7.89 14.56
N ASN A 112 15.31 -6.86 14.41
CA ASN A 112 15.74 -6.08 15.57
C ASN A 112 14.54 -5.37 16.25
N GLN A 113 14.71 -4.96 17.50
CA GLN A 113 13.64 -4.40 18.32
C GLN A 113 12.97 -3.15 17.72
N ILE A 114 13.76 -2.31 17.03
CA ILE A 114 13.23 -1.11 16.37
C ILE A 114 12.28 -1.52 15.25
N VAL A 115 12.73 -2.38 14.36
CA VAL A 115 11.96 -2.84 13.21
C VAL A 115 10.75 -3.68 13.64
N GLU A 116 10.89 -4.53 14.66
CA GLU A 116 9.76 -5.25 15.27
C GLU A 116 8.67 -4.27 15.73
N THR A 117 9.07 -3.19 16.41
CA THR A 117 8.15 -2.15 16.90
C THR A 117 7.46 -1.44 15.73
N VAL A 118 8.21 -1.03 14.71
CA VAL A 118 7.66 -0.39 13.51
C VAL A 118 6.65 -1.31 12.83
N MET A 119 7.04 -2.56 12.56
CA MET A 119 6.16 -3.54 11.92
C MET A 119 4.87 -3.75 12.71
N LYS A 120 4.95 -3.96 14.03
CA LYS A 120 3.77 -4.13 14.89
C LYS A 120 2.84 -2.93 14.85
N ASN A 121 3.38 -1.71 14.90
CA ASN A 121 2.57 -0.49 14.90
C ASN A 121 1.87 -0.29 13.55
N PHE A 122 2.57 -0.50 12.45
CA PHE A 122 1.97 -0.37 11.11
C PHE A 122 0.96 -1.47 10.80
N LEU A 123 1.21 -2.72 11.19
CA LEU A 123 0.24 -3.80 11.03
C LEU A 123 -1.03 -3.57 11.87
N LYS A 124 -0.90 -3.04 13.10
CA LYS A 124 -2.05 -2.60 13.89
C LYS A 124 -2.80 -1.44 13.21
N LEU A 125 -2.08 -0.47 12.62
CA LEU A 125 -2.70 0.60 11.85
C LEU A 125 -3.49 0.04 10.67
N ARG A 126 -2.99 -0.99 9.97
CA ARG A 126 -3.73 -1.65 8.88
C ARG A 126 -5.09 -2.16 9.35
N HIS A 127 -5.16 -2.79 10.53
CA HIS A 127 -6.43 -3.22 11.10
C HIS A 127 -7.36 -2.05 11.42
N LYS A 128 -6.83 -0.97 11.99
CA LYS A 128 -7.63 0.24 12.25
C LYS A 128 -8.22 0.84 10.98
N LEU A 129 -7.51 0.75 9.84
CA LEU A 129 -7.96 1.26 8.55
C LEU A 129 -9.02 0.40 7.85
N VAL A 130 -9.42 -0.75 8.38
CA VAL A 130 -10.39 -1.65 7.74
C VAL A 130 -11.70 -0.95 7.33
N PRO A 131 -12.34 -0.10 8.13
CA PRO A 131 -13.56 0.61 7.71
C PRO A 131 -13.31 1.56 6.52
N TYR A 132 -12.18 2.25 6.51
CA TYR A 132 -11.78 3.10 5.40
C TYR A 132 -11.56 2.27 4.13
N LEU A 133 -10.81 1.17 4.23
CA LEU A 133 -10.55 0.25 3.12
C LEU A 133 -11.83 -0.37 2.56
N TYR A 134 -12.74 -0.78 3.42
CA TYR A 134 -14.04 -1.32 3.02
C TYR A 134 -14.86 -0.29 2.23
N THR A 135 -14.88 0.95 2.70
CA THR A 135 -15.57 2.06 2.02
C THR A 135 -14.97 2.32 0.64
N MET A 136 -13.64 2.37 0.55
CA MET A 136 -12.94 2.55 -0.73
C MET A 136 -13.13 1.36 -1.67
N ASN A 137 -13.19 0.14 -1.14
CA ASN A 137 -13.52 -1.04 -1.93
C ASN A 137 -14.93 -0.99 -2.52
N ARG A 138 -15.92 -0.58 -1.72
CA ARG A 138 -17.28 -0.36 -2.22
C ARG A 138 -17.32 0.69 -3.34
N ARG A 139 -16.55 1.77 -3.19
CA ARG A 139 -16.41 2.81 -4.22
C ARG A 139 -15.78 2.24 -5.49
N ALA A 140 -14.69 1.46 -5.37
CA ALA A 140 -14.05 0.79 -6.50
C ALA A 140 -15.04 -0.12 -7.26
N SER A 141 -15.82 -0.91 -6.53
CA SER A 141 -16.82 -1.82 -7.11
C SER A 141 -17.97 -1.09 -7.82
N ARG A 142 -18.40 0.08 -7.33
CA ARG A 142 -19.56 0.80 -7.89
C ARG A 142 -19.20 1.83 -8.95
N ALA A 143 -18.07 2.51 -8.78
CA ALA A 143 -17.66 3.63 -9.61
C ALA A 143 -16.42 3.34 -10.46
N GLY A 144 -15.80 2.16 -10.32
CA GLY A 144 -14.57 1.80 -11.02
C GLY A 144 -13.33 2.57 -10.53
N LEU A 145 -13.42 3.24 -9.36
CA LEU A 145 -12.34 4.07 -8.84
C LEU A 145 -11.43 3.26 -7.91
N PRO A 146 -10.19 2.98 -8.30
CA PRO A 146 -9.29 2.14 -7.52
C PRO A 146 -8.89 2.80 -6.19
N LEU A 147 -8.48 1.98 -5.22
CA LEU A 147 -7.97 2.46 -3.93
C LEU A 147 -6.67 3.26 -4.08
N VAL A 148 -5.73 2.75 -4.86
CA VAL A 148 -4.48 3.43 -5.17
C VAL A 148 -4.60 4.09 -6.54
N GLN A 149 -4.32 5.39 -6.59
CA GLN A 149 -4.42 6.19 -7.81
C GLN A 149 -3.14 7.00 -7.99
N PRO A 150 -2.50 6.94 -9.18
CA PRO A 150 -1.39 7.82 -9.48
C PRO A 150 -1.78 9.30 -9.32
N MET A 151 -0.82 10.15 -8.99
CA MET A 151 -1.09 11.59 -8.76
C MET A 151 -1.76 12.27 -9.96
N TYR A 152 -1.44 11.88 -11.19
CA TYR A 152 -2.02 12.46 -12.41
C TYR A 152 -3.51 12.12 -12.63
N TYR A 153 -4.14 11.22 -11.85
CA TYR A 153 -5.57 10.94 -12.01
C TYR A 153 -6.46 12.16 -11.70
N LEU A 154 -6.06 12.99 -10.74
CA LEU A 154 -6.83 14.16 -10.35
C LEU A 154 -6.33 15.44 -11.03
N GLU A 155 -5.07 15.48 -11.44
CA GLU A 155 -4.44 16.66 -12.05
C GLU A 155 -3.62 16.23 -13.30
N PRO A 156 -4.27 15.68 -14.36
CA PRO A 156 -3.56 15.11 -15.51
C PRO A 156 -2.76 16.13 -16.32
N GLU A 157 -3.14 17.42 -16.26
CA GLU A 157 -2.48 18.51 -16.98
C GLU A 157 -1.24 19.08 -16.25
N ARG A 158 -0.94 18.53 -15.06
CA ARG A 158 0.20 19.02 -14.26
C ARG A 158 1.41 18.10 -14.45
N GLU A 159 2.50 18.62 -14.98
CA GLU A 159 3.75 17.89 -15.15
C GLU A 159 4.31 17.37 -13.81
N GLU A 160 4.18 18.14 -12.73
CA GLU A 160 4.69 17.79 -11.41
C GLU A 160 4.14 16.46 -10.88
N THR A 161 2.92 16.09 -11.31
CA THR A 161 2.30 14.81 -10.90
C THR A 161 2.98 13.60 -11.52
N TYR A 162 3.64 13.78 -12.67
CA TYR A 162 4.40 12.73 -13.36
C TYR A 162 5.86 12.63 -12.87
N GLU A 163 6.36 13.68 -12.22
CA GLU A 163 7.72 13.73 -11.68
C GLU A 163 7.86 13.05 -10.30
N VAL A 164 6.75 12.65 -9.70
CA VAL A 164 6.67 11.97 -8.39
C VAL A 164 6.02 10.58 -8.50
N PRO A 165 6.61 9.64 -9.28
CA PRO A 165 5.96 8.38 -9.64
C PRO A 165 5.61 7.50 -8.43
N ASN A 166 6.30 7.67 -7.31
CA ASN A 166 6.07 6.91 -6.08
C ASN A 166 5.04 7.57 -5.14
N ASN A 167 4.58 8.78 -5.45
CA ASN A 167 3.53 9.46 -4.72
C ASN A 167 2.16 9.06 -5.30
N TYR A 168 1.19 8.75 -4.45
CA TYR A 168 -0.12 8.30 -4.91
C TYR A 168 -1.24 8.68 -3.93
N TYR A 169 -2.46 8.75 -4.43
CA TYR A 169 -3.64 8.82 -3.59
C TYR A 169 -4.02 7.43 -3.08
N PHE A 170 -4.34 7.35 -1.80
CA PHE A 170 -4.85 6.15 -1.14
C PHE A 170 -6.30 6.38 -0.72
N GLY A 171 -7.22 5.99 -1.59
CA GLY A 171 -8.64 6.37 -1.49
C GLY A 171 -8.87 7.84 -1.87
N THR A 172 -9.85 8.47 -1.23
CA THR A 172 -10.25 9.85 -1.49
C THR A 172 -9.56 10.88 -0.60
N GLU A 173 -9.15 10.46 0.59
CA GLU A 173 -8.80 11.38 1.66
C GLU A 173 -7.30 11.43 1.97
N MET A 174 -6.57 10.39 1.57
CA MET A 174 -5.16 10.24 1.90
C MET A 174 -4.28 10.35 0.66
N MET A 175 -3.09 10.89 0.86
CA MET A 175 -1.98 10.87 -0.09
C MET A 175 -0.75 10.26 0.59
N VAL A 176 -0.06 9.38 -0.10
CA VAL A 176 1.04 8.59 0.44
C VAL A 176 2.29 8.82 -0.39
N SER A 177 3.41 9.04 0.28
CA SER A 177 4.74 9.17 -0.35
C SER A 177 5.71 8.21 0.33
N PRO A 178 5.79 6.96 -0.12
CA PRO A 178 6.64 5.96 0.50
C PRO A 178 8.12 6.36 0.48
N ILE A 179 8.80 6.09 1.58
CA ILE A 179 10.25 6.19 1.65
C ILE A 179 10.83 4.90 1.09
N THR A 180 11.65 5.03 0.05
CA THR A 180 12.23 3.91 -0.70
C THR A 180 13.75 3.96 -0.75
N ASP A 181 14.34 4.85 0.01
CA ASP A 181 15.79 5.00 0.15
C ASP A 181 16.18 4.82 1.63
N LYS A 182 17.44 4.46 1.86
CA LYS A 182 17.99 4.25 3.22
C LYS A 182 18.00 5.55 4.01
N LEU A 183 17.96 5.39 5.33
CA LEU A 183 18.24 6.49 6.26
C LEU A 183 19.68 6.99 6.03
N ASP A 184 19.79 8.30 6.01
CA ASP A 184 21.09 8.94 6.12
C ASP A 184 21.71 8.62 7.50
N PRO A 185 22.94 8.07 7.56
CA PRO A 185 23.51 7.59 8.82
C PRO A 185 23.85 8.70 9.82
N VAL A 186 23.91 9.95 9.36
CA VAL A 186 24.24 11.10 10.22
C VAL A 186 22.97 11.72 10.81
N THR A 187 21.96 11.91 9.99
CA THR A 187 20.70 12.56 10.40
C THR A 187 19.66 11.57 10.94
N GLY A 188 19.77 10.28 10.59
CA GLY A 188 18.75 9.28 10.91
C GLY A 188 17.43 9.48 10.14
N LEU A 189 17.47 10.23 9.03
CA LEU A 189 16.26 10.57 8.24
C LEU A 189 16.41 10.04 6.81
N ALA A 190 15.28 9.70 6.21
CA ALA A 190 15.17 9.46 4.77
C ALA A 190 14.00 10.27 4.18
N GLY A 191 14.15 10.67 2.93
CA GLY A 191 13.22 11.59 2.27
C GLY A 191 12.36 10.91 1.20
N ALA A 192 11.19 11.48 0.98
CA ALA A 192 10.33 11.16 -0.16
C ALA A 192 9.95 12.43 -0.90
N LYS A 193 10.21 12.47 -2.22
CA LYS A 193 9.72 13.56 -3.09
C LYS A 193 8.20 13.47 -3.20
N THR A 194 7.53 14.58 -2.92
CA THR A 194 6.09 14.65 -2.81
C THR A 194 5.57 15.87 -3.56
N TRP A 195 4.60 15.66 -4.46
CA TRP A 195 3.73 16.73 -4.94
C TRP A 195 2.55 16.86 -3.97
N ILE A 196 2.38 18.03 -3.35
CA ILE A 196 1.21 18.30 -2.50
C ILE A 196 0.23 19.13 -3.34
N PRO A 197 -0.96 18.59 -3.70
CA PRO A 197 -1.98 19.33 -4.45
C PRO A 197 -2.49 20.55 -3.71
N GLN A 198 -3.17 21.48 -4.42
CA GLN A 198 -3.74 22.69 -3.82
C GLN A 198 -4.59 22.40 -2.58
N GLY A 199 -4.53 23.29 -1.59
CA GLY A 199 -5.26 23.20 -0.32
C GLY A 199 -4.33 23.02 0.88
N ILE A 200 -4.93 22.69 2.01
CA ILE A 200 -4.20 22.38 3.25
C ILE A 200 -4.23 20.89 3.46
N TRP A 201 -3.09 20.33 3.82
CA TRP A 201 -2.89 18.92 4.08
C TRP A 201 -2.27 18.73 5.44
N TYR A 202 -2.70 17.73 6.17
CA TYR A 202 -2.19 17.40 7.50
C TYR A 202 -1.46 16.07 7.48
N ASP A 203 -0.30 16.03 8.11
CA ASP A 203 0.40 14.75 8.33
C ASP A 203 -0.43 13.85 9.23
N PHE A 204 -0.66 12.63 8.78
CA PHE A 204 -1.50 11.66 9.47
C PHE A 204 -0.94 11.22 10.83
N PHE A 205 0.40 11.19 10.98
CA PHE A 205 1.05 10.70 12.18
C PHE A 205 1.29 11.79 13.24
N ASN A 206 1.61 13.01 12.81
CA ASN A 206 2.01 14.07 13.75
C ASN A 206 1.15 15.35 13.67
N GLY A 207 0.18 15.41 12.77
CA GLY A 207 -0.77 16.51 12.64
C GLY A 207 -0.19 17.80 12.03
N ARG A 208 1.04 17.77 11.52
CA ARG A 208 1.68 18.96 10.93
C ARG A 208 0.96 19.38 9.66
N ALA A 209 0.64 20.67 9.56
CA ALA A 209 -0.01 21.23 8.38
C ALA A 209 0.99 21.59 7.27
N TYR A 210 0.61 21.31 6.04
CA TYR A 210 1.33 21.64 4.81
C TYR A 210 0.43 22.42 3.86
N LYS A 211 0.90 23.57 3.38
CA LYS A 211 0.24 24.30 2.28
C LYS A 211 0.64 23.63 0.96
N GLY A 212 -0.34 23.21 0.19
CA GLY A 212 -0.15 22.55 -1.10
C GLY A 212 0.15 23.50 -2.26
N GLY A 213 0.11 22.97 -3.49
CA GLY A 213 0.48 23.63 -4.73
C GLY A 213 2.00 23.64 -4.96
N ARG A 214 2.74 22.68 -4.41
CA ARG A 214 4.21 22.63 -4.52
C ARG A 214 4.78 21.24 -4.35
N LYS A 215 5.97 21.03 -4.89
CA LYS A 215 6.82 19.88 -4.57
C LYS A 215 7.61 20.14 -3.31
N VAL A 216 7.74 19.13 -2.46
CA VAL A 216 8.51 19.16 -1.22
C VAL A 216 9.22 17.80 -1.02
N ASP A 217 10.34 17.83 -0.33
CA ASP A 217 10.95 16.62 0.22
C ASP A 217 10.50 16.46 1.67
N LEU A 218 9.78 15.37 1.93
CA LEU A 218 9.29 15.04 3.27
C LEU A 218 10.23 14.03 3.91
N TRP A 219 10.89 14.43 4.99
CA TRP A 219 11.87 13.63 5.72
C TRP A 219 11.25 13.00 6.96
N ARG A 220 11.52 11.70 7.17
CA ARG A 220 11.06 10.94 8.34
C ARG A 220 12.15 10.00 8.83
N ASP A 221 12.12 9.72 10.12
CA ASP A 221 12.88 8.63 10.72
C ASP A 221 12.28 7.26 10.35
N ILE A 222 12.74 6.20 10.98
CA ILE A 222 12.27 4.84 10.71
C ILE A 222 10.82 4.59 11.20
N TYR A 223 10.32 5.36 12.16
CA TYR A 223 9.04 5.13 12.79
C TYR A 223 7.85 5.68 11.99
N GLU A 224 8.10 6.57 11.06
CA GLU A 224 7.06 7.24 10.27
C GLU A 224 7.32 7.15 8.76
N MET A 225 6.25 7.34 8.00
CA MET A 225 6.26 7.51 6.55
C MET A 225 5.36 8.69 6.20
N PRO A 226 5.70 9.50 5.18
CA PRO A 226 4.81 10.60 4.76
C PRO A 226 3.45 10.08 4.28
N VAL A 227 2.43 10.36 5.06
CA VAL A 227 1.01 10.18 4.73
C VAL A 227 0.29 11.47 5.07
N LEU A 228 -0.30 12.10 4.06
CA LEU A 228 -0.99 13.37 4.23
C LEU A 228 -2.50 13.17 4.04
N VAL A 229 -3.28 13.87 4.85
CA VAL A 229 -4.74 13.86 4.82
C VAL A 229 -5.22 15.27 4.45
N ARG A 230 -6.17 15.33 3.52
CA ARG A 230 -6.73 16.62 3.07
C ARG A 230 -7.53 17.28 4.18
N GLU A 231 -7.50 18.60 4.27
CA GLU A 231 -8.35 19.38 5.18
C GLU A 231 -9.84 19.03 5.03
N GLY A 232 -10.53 18.87 6.16
CA GLY A 232 -11.94 18.49 6.20
C GLY A 232 -12.25 17.01 5.99
N SER A 233 -11.23 16.16 5.77
CA SER A 233 -11.41 14.73 5.59
C SER A 233 -11.82 14.01 6.87
N ILE A 234 -12.55 12.91 6.70
CA ILE A 234 -12.92 11.98 7.78
C ILE A 234 -12.36 10.61 7.45
N ILE A 235 -11.46 10.12 8.30
CA ILE A 235 -10.89 8.77 8.18
C ILE A 235 -11.50 7.89 9.26
N PRO A 236 -12.45 6.99 8.94
CA PRO A 236 -13.00 6.07 9.91
C PRO A 236 -11.94 5.03 10.31
N LEU A 237 -11.70 4.92 11.60
CA LEU A 237 -10.78 3.95 12.17
C LEU A 237 -11.55 3.01 13.10
N LYS A 238 -11.21 1.72 13.05
CA LYS A 238 -11.74 0.70 13.96
C LYS A 238 -10.87 0.63 15.22
N ASP A 239 -11.50 0.40 16.37
CA ASP A 239 -10.74 0.07 17.57
C ASP A 239 -10.18 -1.36 17.49
N MET A 240 -9.03 -1.59 18.13
CA MET A 240 -8.33 -2.88 18.04
C MET A 240 -9.04 -4.02 18.77
N ASP A 241 -9.85 -3.69 19.77
CA ASP A 241 -10.49 -4.70 20.62
C ASP A 241 -11.67 -5.44 19.95
N CYS A 242 -12.05 -5.02 18.73
CA CYS A 242 -13.16 -5.60 17.98
C CYS A 242 -12.78 -6.69 16.96
N LEU A 243 -11.61 -7.31 17.06
CA LEU A 243 -11.20 -8.35 16.11
C LEU A 243 -12.03 -9.65 16.21
N LEU A 244 -12.66 -9.90 17.36
CA LEU A 244 -13.46 -11.10 17.61
C LEU A 244 -14.87 -11.08 17.00
N TYR A 245 -15.40 -9.90 16.64
CA TYR A 245 -16.76 -9.77 16.09
C TYR A 245 -16.86 -9.85 14.56
N THR A 246 -15.75 -9.96 13.86
CA THR A 246 -15.76 -10.01 12.38
C THR A 246 -15.97 -11.42 11.81
N SER A 247 -15.91 -12.47 12.62
CA SER A 247 -16.19 -13.85 12.21
C SER A 247 -17.69 -14.15 12.17
N ASP A 248 -18.48 -13.58 13.08
CA ASP A 248 -19.91 -13.88 13.19
C ASP A 248 -20.78 -13.09 12.19
N ALA A 249 -20.32 -11.94 11.70
CA ALA A 249 -21.06 -11.13 10.73
C ALA A 249 -20.96 -11.64 9.27
N ALA A 250 -20.26 -12.72 9.03
CA ALA A 250 -20.10 -13.32 7.69
C ALA A 250 -20.97 -14.56 7.47
N ASP A 251 -21.66 -15.06 8.51
CA ASP A 251 -22.47 -16.28 8.45
C ASP A 251 -23.99 -16.02 8.39
N ASP A 252 -24.46 -14.75 8.36
CA ASP A 252 -25.85 -14.36 8.11
C ASP A 252 -26.11 -13.92 6.65
#